data_4e8687825e7a18dfb5e10bd4d78bb492
#
_entry.id   4e8687825e7a18dfb5e10bd4d78bb492
#
_cell.length_a   1.000
_cell.length_b   1.000
_cell.length_c   1.000
_cell.angle_alpha   90.00
_cell.angle_beta   90.00
_cell.angle_gamma   90.00
#
_symmetry.space_group_name_H-M   'P 1'
#
loop_
_entity.id
_entity.type
_entity.pdbx_description
1 polymer ?
#
loop_
_entity_poly.entity_id
_entity_poly.type
_entity_poly.pdbx_seq_one_letter_code
_entity_poly.pdbx_strand_id
1 'polypeptide(L)'
;MLIPVLGDEALTEAYAALIDGLMLPGGEDVCPKFYGQEPAEKLGHTSEARDRTELAMVRHAAALSKPIFGICRGMQVLNVAFGGDMIQDIPTAFPAYPTHFGDMQHRPSPWHKAALEPDSRMARVF
;
A
#
# COMPACT_ATOMS: atom_id res chain seq x y z
N MET A 1 2.66 -17.36 -6.04
CA MET A 1 2.40 -16.98 -7.45
C MET A 1 2.61 -15.49 -7.60
N LEU A 2 3.24 -15.03 -8.69
CA LEU A 2 3.29 -13.60 -9.05
C LEU A 2 2.10 -13.28 -9.95
N ILE A 3 1.38 -12.20 -9.63
CA ILE A 3 0.26 -11.71 -10.43
C ILE A 3 0.75 -10.50 -11.22
N PRO A 4 0.65 -10.50 -12.56
CA PRO A 4 1.05 -9.35 -13.36
C PRO A 4 0.05 -8.20 -13.20
N VAL A 5 0.41 -7.01 -13.67
CA VAL A 5 -0.55 -5.91 -13.83
C VAL A 5 -1.59 -6.34 -14.88
N LEU A 6 -2.86 -6.35 -14.47
CA LEU A 6 -3.96 -6.84 -15.28
C LEU A 6 -4.75 -5.65 -15.83
N GLY A 7 -5.08 -5.70 -17.11
CA GLY A 7 -5.93 -4.69 -17.75
C GLY A 7 -7.44 -4.99 -17.67
N ASP A 8 -7.80 -6.15 -17.12
CA ASP A 8 -9.16 -6.69 -17.11
C ASP A 8 -9.58 -7.08 -15.68
N GLU A 9 -10.74 -6.60 -15.26
CA GLU A 9 -11.30 -6.88 -13.94
C GLU A 9 -11.71 -8.34 -13.77
N ALA A 10 -12.20 -9.00 -14.83
CA ALA A 10 -12.53 -10.42 -14.79
C ALA A 10 -11.31 -11.30 -14.48
N LEU A 11 -10.12 -10.90 -14.95
CA LEU A 11 -8.88 -11.59 -14.62
C LEU A 11 -8.50 -11.39 -13.15
N THR A 12 -8.74 -10.21 -12.57
CA THR A 12 -8.46 -9.99 -11.14
C THR A 12 -9.34 -10.85 -10.24
N GLU A 13 -10.61 -11.03 -10.59
CA GLU A 13 -11.52 -11.93 -9.88
C GLU A 13 -11.03 -13.38 -9.95
N ALA A 14 -10.67 -13.85 -11.15
CA ALA A 14 -10.18 -15.20 -11.36
C ALA A 14 -8.89 -15.48 -10.55
N TYR A 15 -7.93 -14.53 -10.56
CA TYR A 15 -6.72 -14.66 -9.76
C TYR A 15 -7.01 -14.62 -8.25
N ALA A 16 -7.92 -13.76 -7.82
CA ALA A 16 -8.32 -13.71 -6.42
C ALA A 16 -8.96 -15.04 -5.95
N ALA A 17 -9.67 -15.74 -6.82
CA ALA A 17 -10.22 -17.05 -6.51
C ALA A 17 -9.13 -18.13 -6.31
N LEU A 18 -8.04 -18.05 -7.07
CA LEU A 18 -6.96 -19.06 -7.08
C LEU A 18 -5.98 -18.95 -5.91
N ILE A 19 -5.83 -17.79 -5.28
CA ILE A 19 -4.85 -17.56 -4.21
C ILE A 19 -5.43 -17.92 -2.84
N ASP A 20 -4.57 -18.30 -1.89
CA ASP A 20 -4.96 -18.52 -0.49
C ASP A 20 -4.82 -17.25 0.36
N GLY A 21 -4.08 -16.27 -0.12
CA GLY A 21 -3.87 -14.97 0.50
C GLY A 21 -3.20 -14.00 -0.47
N LEU A 22 -3.36 -12.72 -0.22
CA LEU A 22 -2.82 -11.64 -1.05
C LEU A 22 -1.71 -10.90 -0.31
N MET A 23 -0.54 -10.79 -0.94
CA MET A 23 0.55 -9.94 -0.46
C MET A 23 0.79 -8.81 -1.46
N LEU A 24 0.73 -7.58 -0.97
CA LEU A 24 1.00 -6.37 -1.74
C LEU A 24 2.37 -5.81 -1.34
N PRO A 25 3.33 -5.71 -2.28
CA PRO A 25 4.66 -5.18 -2.00
C PRO A 25 4.70 -3.65 -2.00
N GLY A 26 5.88 -3.10 -1.71
CA GLY A 26 6.19 -1.69 -1.88
C GLY A 26 6.24 -1.25 -3.34
N GLY A 27 6.44 0.03 -3.54
CA GLY A 27 6.55 0.63 -4.88
C GLY A 27 6.30 2.13 -4.89
N GLU A 28 5.90 2.63 -6.04
CA GLU A 28 5.54 4.00 -6.35
C GLU A 28 4.26 4.45 -5.60
N ASP A 29 3.96 5.75 -5.65
CA ASP A 29 2.76 6.30 -5.00
C ASP A 29 1.46 5.78 -5.63
N VAL A 30 0.40 5.72 -4.82
CA VAL A 30 -0.95 5.45 -5.30
C VAL A 30 -1.52 6.71 -5.94
N CYS A 31 -2.08 6.59 -7.13
CA CYS A 31 -2.64 7.72 -7.87
C CYS A 31 -3.79 8.39 -7.11
N PRO A 32 -3.74 9.71 -6.87
CA PRO A 32 -4.70 10.46 -6.05
C PRO A 32 -6.15 10.34 -6.49
N LYS A 33 -6.40 10.13 -7.78
CA LYS A 33 -7.77 9.95 -8.29
C LYS A 33 -8.51 8.77 -7.65
N PHE A 34 -7.80 7.75 -7.14
CA PHE A 34 -8.41 6.59 -6.50
C PHE A 34 -8.89 6.85 -5.08
N TYR A 35 -8.47 7.98 -4.49
CA TYR A 35 -8.93 8.44 -3.19
C TYR A 35 -9.49 9.88 -3.22
N GLY A 36 -9.90 10.33 -4.42
CA GLY A 36 -10.67 11.57 -4.60
C GLY A 36 -9.89 12.86 -4.39
N GLN A 37 -8.57 12.84 -4.60
CA GLN A 37 -7.71 14.01 -4.47
C GLN A 37 -7.08 14.41 -5.81
N GLU A 38 -6.73 15.70 -5.94
CA GLU A 38 -5.87 16.17 -7.01
C GLU A 38 -4.39 15.86 -6.70
N PRO A 39 -3.54 15.66 -7.73
CA PRO A 39 -2.12 15.45 -7.54
C PRO A 39 -1.44 16.63 -6.85
N ALA A 40 -0.72 16.38 -5.77
CA ALA A 40 0.13 17.38 -5.12
C ALA A 40 1.41 17.63 -5.94
N GLU A 41 2.02 18.81 -5.76
CA GLU A 41 3.24 19.20 -6.46
C GLU A 41 4.41 18.20 -6.28
N LYS A 42 4.48 17.59 -5.10
CA LYS A 42 5.54 16.63 -4.74
C LYS A 42 5.11 15.17 -4.80
N LEU A 43 3.99 14.89 -5.47
CA LEU A 43 3.60 13.50 -5.73
C LEU A 43 4.68 12.80 -6.54
N GLY A 44 5.06 11.59 -6.14
CA GLY A 44 6.00 10.77 -6.86
C GLY A 44 5.41 10.11 -8.11
N HIS A 45 6.12 9.13 -8.65
CA HIS A 45 5.60 8.32 -9.75
C HIS A 45 4.36 7.55 -9.33
N THR A 46 3.40 7.42 -10.24
CA THR A 46 2.19 6.61 -10.06
C THR A 46 2.00 5.67 -11.26
N SER A 47 1.30 4.56 -11.04
CA SER A 47 0.92 3.63 -12.09
C SER A 47 -0.56 3.26 -11.97
N GLU A 48 -1.41 3.95 -12.72
CA GLU A 48 -2.85 3.69 -12.69
C GLU A 48 -3.22 2.23 -13.01
N ALA A 49 -2.52 1.60 -13.93
CA ALA A 49 -2.78 0.22 -14.30
C ALA A 49 -2.51 -0.72 -13.14
N ARG A 50 -1.42 -0.48 -12.39
CA ARG A 50 -1.09 -1.22 -11.18
C ARG A 50 -2.10 -0.94 -10.06
N ASP A 51 -2.44 0.33 -9.84
CA ASP A 51 -3.43 0.72 -8.84
C ASP A 51 -4.78 0.05 -9.07
N ARG A 52 -5.29 0.08 -10.32
CA ARG A 52 -6.55 -0.61 -10.68
C ARG A 52 -6.48 -2.09 -10.37
N THR A 53 -5.40 -2.74 -10.77
CA THR A 53 -5.20 -4.18 -10.55
C THR A 53 -5.18 -4.50 -9.05
N GLU A 54 -4.35 -3.80 -8.28
CA GLU A 54 -4.18 -4.09 -6.85
C GLU A 54 -5.44 -3.73 -6.04
N LEU A 55 -6.10 -2.59 -6.33
CA LEU A 55 -7.36 -2.23 -5.70
C LEU A 55 -8.48 -3.26 -5.98
N ALA A 56 -8.58 -3.76 -7.22
CA ALA A 56 -9.52 -4.82 -7.55
C ALA A 56 -9.18 -6.13 -6.84
N MET A 57 -7.90 -6.52 -6.83
CA MET A 57 -7.44 -7.72 -6.10
C MET A 57 -7.76 -7.66 -4.62
N VAL A 58 -7.56 -6.50 -3.97
CA VAL A 58 -7.92 -6.31 -2.55
C VAL A 58 -9.42 -6.51 -2.34
N ARG A 59 -10.26 -5.88 -3.17
CA ARG A 59 -11.72 -6.01 -3.04
C ARG A 59 -12.18 -7.46 -3.21
N HIS A 60 -11.70 -8.16 -4.22
CA HIS A 60 -12.05 -9.56 -4.46
C HIS A 60 -11.53 -10.48 -3.35
N ALA A 61 -10.28 -10.31 -2.91
CA ALA A 61 -9.72 -11.11 -1.82
C ALA A 61 -10.48 -10.88 -0.50
N ALA A 62 -10.84 -9.64 -0.20
CA ALA A 62 -11.64 -9.31 0.99
C ALA A 62 -13.05 -9.92 0.93
N ALA A 63 -13.71 -9.83 -0.23
CA ALA A 63 -15.04 -10.46 -0.43
C ALA A 63 -15.00 -11.98 -0.24
N LEU A 64 -13.87 -12.60 -0.58
CA LEU A 64 -13.64 -14.04 -0.36
C LEU A 64 -13.06 -14.35 1.04
N SER A 65 -12.98 -13.36 1.94
CA SER A 65 -12.44 -13.50 3.30
C SER A 65 -11.00 -14.04 3.33
N LYS A 66 -10.22 -13.78 2.30
CA LYS A 66 -8.82 -14.22 2.22
C LYS A 66 -7.92 -13.26 3.01
N PRO A 67 -6.86 -13.76 3.67
CA PRO A 67 -5.91 -12.90 4.35
C PRO A 67 -5.18 -11.99 3.37
N ILE A 68 -5.00 -10.72 3.75
CA ILE A 68 -4.30 -9.73 2.95
C ILE A 68 -3.21 -9.09 3.80
N PHE A 69 -2.02 -8.95 3.23
CA PHE A 69 -0.88 -8.30 3.86
C PHE A 69 -0.27 -7.26 2.93
N GLY A 70 -0.21 -6.00 3.39
CA GLY A 70 0.36 -4.89 2.65
C GLY A 70 1.65 -4.39 3.27
N ILE A 71 2.70 -4.23 2.47
CA ILE A 71 4.00 -3.69 2.87
C ILE A 71 4.22 -2.35 2.18
N CYS A 72 4.57 -1.30 2.95
CA CYS A 72 4.86 0.04 2.41
C CYS A 72 3.69 0.53 1.53
N ARG A 73 3.88 0.66 0.22
CA ARG A 73 2.80 1.01 -0.72
C ARG A 73 1.60 0.06 -0.62
N GLY A 74 1.82 -1.23 -0.39
CA GLY A 74 0.71 -2.19 -0.22
C GLY A 74 -0.21 -1.85 0.95
N MET A 75 0.30 -1.28 2.03
CA MET A 75 -0.51 -0.75 3.14
C MET A 75 -1.36 0.46 2.66
N GLN A 76 -0.79 1.32 1.83
CA GLN A 76 -1.48 2.47 1.25
C GLN A 76 -2.63 2.04 0.33
N VAL A 77 -2.38 1.04 -0.54
CA VAL A 77 -3.41 0.43 -1.39
C VAL A 77 -4.55 -0.15 -0.55
N LEU A 78 -4.24 -0.84 0.56
CA LEU A 78 -5.25 -1.35 1.49
C LEU A 78 -6.11 -0.21 2.06
N ASN A 79 -5.48 0.86 2.53
CA ASN A 79 -6.18 2.02 3.06
C ASN A 79 -7.17 2.60 2.02
N VAL A 80 -6.70 2.83 0.80
CA VAL A 80 -7.54 3.36 -0.29
C VAL A 80 -8.64 2.38 -0.70
N ALA A 81 -8.35 1.08 -0.77
CA ALA A 81 -9.34 0.06 -1.13
C ALA A 81 -10.52 0.01 -0.16
N PHE A 82 -10.28 0.33 1.12
CA PHE A 82 -11.30 0.41 2.17
C PHE A 82 -11.86 1.82 2.39
N GLY A 83 -11.61 2.76 1.47
CA GLY A 83 -12.21 4.09 1.46
C GLY A 83 -11.43 5.15 2.24
N GLY A 84 -10.19 4.87 2.62
CA GLY A 84 -9.30 5.86 3.20
C GLY A 84 -8.68 6.78 2.15
N ASP A 85 -8.10 7.88 2.63
CA ASP A 85 -7.34 8.83 1.84
C ASP A 85 -5.85 8.82 2.21
N MET A 86 -5.05 9.64 1.53
CA MET A 86 -3.60 9.66 1.68
C MET A 86 -3.07 11.07 1.89
N ILE A 87 -2.01 11.18 2.67
CA ILE A 87 -1.15 12.36 2.70
C ILE A 87 -0.06 12.14 1.66
N GLN A 88 -0.14 12.88 0.55
CA GLN A 88 0.73 12.67 -0.62
C GLN A 88 2.19 13.07 -0.38
N ASP A 89 2.44 14.06 0.48
CA ASP A 89 3.80 14.48 0.87
C ASP A 89 3.83 14.82 2.37
N ILE A 90 4.41 13.93 3.16
CA ILE A 90 4.50 14.07 4.62
C ILE A 90 5.30 15.32 5.02
N PRO A 91 6.46 15.64 4.42
CA PRO A 91 7.20 16.86 4.78
C PRO A 91 6.42 18.15 4.56
N THR A 92 5.61 18.23 3.52
CA THR A 92 4.75 19.40 3.27
C THR A 92 3.60 19.47 4.28
N ALA A 93 2.95 18.34 4.56
CA ALA A 93 1.83 18.28 5.50
C ALA A 93 2.29 18.46 6.96
N PHE A 94 3.48 17.98 7.31
CA PHE A 94 4.03 18.00 8.65
C PHE A 94 5.51 18.42 8.67
N PRO A 95 5.82 19.71 8.49
CA PRO A 95 7.21 20.19 8.39
C PRO A 95 8.07 19.93 9.65
N ALA A 96 7.44 19.74 10.80
CA ALA A 96 8.12 19.47 12.06
C ALA A 96 8.51 18.00 12.26
N TYR A 97 8.01 17.09 11.41
CA TYR A 97 8.36 15.67 11.53
C TYR A 97 9.67 15.35 10.82
N PRO A 98 10.50 14.48 11.40
CA PRO A 98 11.71 14.02 10.72
C PRO A 98 11.36 13.32 9.41
N THR A 99 12.18 13.53 8.41
CA THR A 99 11.99 12.88 7.10
C THR A 99 12.14 11.36 7.23
N HIS A 100 11.26 10.61 6.61
CA HIS A 100 11.37 9.15 6.51
C HIS A 100 12.47 8.70 5.52
N PHE A 101 12.89 9.59 4.64
CA PHE A 101 14.02 9.38 3.74
C PHE A 101 15.28 9.82 4.47
N GLY A 102 15.90 8.92 5.19
CA GLY A 102 17.18 9.21 5.80
C GLY A 102 18.27 9.43 4.77
N ASP A 103 19.46 9.73 5.24
CA ASP A 103 20.65 9.80 4.39
C ASP A 103 20.87 8.44 3.70
N MET A 104 20.54 8.38 2.41
CA MET A 104 20.69 7.18 1.58
C MET A 104 22.14 6.70 1.50
N GLN A 105 23.11 7.53 1.89
CA GLN A 105 24.53 7.21 1.86
C GLN A 105 25.02 6.50 3.12
N HIS A 106 24.29 6.62 4.24
CA HIS A 106 24.69 6.06 5.53
C HIS A 106 23.61 5.08 6.07
N ARG A 107 23.38 3.98 5.38
CA ARG A 107 22.65 2.85 5.97
C ARG A 107 23.59 2.13 6.96
N PRO A 108 23.23 1.78 8.18
CA PRO A 108 21.98 1.15 8.61
C PRO A 108 21.58 1.57 10.03
N SER A 109 20.50 2.22 10.22
CA SER A 109 19.89 2.24 11.55
C SER A 109 18.38 2.23 11.38
N PRO A 110 17.64 1.53 12.23
CA PRO A 110 16.19 1.68 12.26
C PRO A 110 15.88 3.14 12.59
N TRP A 111 15.32 3.83 11.62
CA TRP A 111 15.05 5.28 11.68
C TRP A 111 13.95 5.61 12.68
N HIS A 112 13.07 4.66 12.94
CA HIS A 112 11.93 4.82 13.80
C HIS A 112 11.78 3.65 14.74
N LYS A 113 11.36 3.93 15.96
CA LYS A 113 10.84 2.93 16.87
C LYS A 113 9.35 2.81 16.63
N ALA A 114 8.86 1.59 16.47
CA ALA A 114 7.44 1.28 16.43
C ALA A 114 7.04 0.62 17.75
N ALA A 115 6.00 1.15 18.40
CA ALA A 115 5.34 0.46 19.49
C ALA A 115 4.24 -0.42 18.91
N LEU A 116 4.28 -1.71 19.22
CA LEU A 116 3.24 -2.65 18.80
C LEU A 116 2.22 -2.78 19.93
N GLU A 117 0.93 -2.77 19.54
CA GLU A 117 -0.13 -3.08 20.50
C GLU A 117 0.07 -4.49 21.06
N PRO A 118 0.09 -4.65 22.40
CA PRO A 118 0.16 -5.96 23.02
C PRO A 118 -0.96 -6.85 22.48
N ASP A 119 -0.68 -8.14 22.29
CA ASP A 119 -1.62 -9.15 21.77
C ASP A 119 -2.05 -8.98 20.31
N SER A 120 -1.55 -7.97 19.60
CA SER A 120 -1.77 -7.84 18.17
C SER A 120 -1.12 -9.00 17.39
N ARG A 121 -1.60 -9.26 16.15
CA ARG A 121 -0.95 -10.24 15.27
C ARG A 121 0.51 -9.86 14.99
N MET A 122 0.82 -8.56 14.85
CA MET A 122 2.18 -8.08 14.64
C MET A 122 3.06 -8.37 15.86
N ALA A 123 2.60 -8.09 17.08
CA ALA A 123 3.35 -8.37 18.31
C ALA A 123 3.64 -9.86 18.54
N ARG A 124 2.92 -10.77 17.85
CA ARG A 124 3.19 -12.21 17.91
C ARG A 124 4.22 -12.68 16.87
N VAL A 125 4.52 -11.85 15.89
CA VAL A 125 5.47 -12.16 14.80
C VAL A 125 6.82 -11.54 15.09
N PHE A 126 6.87 -10.38 15.74
CA PHE A 126 8.07 -9.62 16.09
C PHE A 126 8.27 -9.53 17.59
#